data_5758e1f6de39aba7018a67f837f72566
#
_entry.id   5758e1f6de39aba7018a67f837f72566
#
_cell.length_a   1.000
_cell.length_b   1.000
_cell.length_c   1.000
_cell.angle_alpha   90.00
_cell.angle_beta   90.00
_cell.angle_gamma   90.00
#
_symmetry.space_group_name_H-M   'P 1'
#
loop_
_entity.id
_entity.type
_entity.pdbx_description
1 polymer ?
#
loop_
_entity_poly.entity_id
_entity_poly.type
_entity_poly.pdbx_seq_one_letter_code
_entity_poly.pdbx_strand_id
1 'polypeptide(L)'
;MRSKLKLKPSKVFIRPSNPTNNNNGFTQAQKILGKACGLEGVSPGMTCEPIMTTVGSQDTTGPMTRDELKELACLGFTADLVMQSFCHTAAYPKPVDLITHKELPDFISQRGGVALKPGDGIIHSWLNRMLLPDTVGTGGDSHTRFPLGISFPGGSGIVAFAAAIGSMPLNVPESILVKFKGDLLQGITLRDLVNAIPLFAIKKGLLTVEKANKINIFNGKIMEIEGLPNLKLEQAFELTDATAERSCAGSSILLSKDTVEEYLKSNICLLEKMIESNYEDSKSILRRINDMKNWLKNPKLIQPDANATYEETIEIDLSKVTEPIVACPNDPDNVKEISEVANTNIDEVFIGSCMTNIGHYRAAAKILEGAGKIKSKLWICPPTKMDEETLKKECYYKIFEDCGASLELPGCSLCMGNQARVDDEAIVFSTSTRNFDNRLGKNAQVFLGSAELAAVCALFGKIPTVNEYKDITKNKIDPYSKELYRYLQFDEIKNFSLSK
;
A
#
# COMPACT_ATOMS: atom_id res chain seq x y z
N MET A 1 17.11 -35.72 -14.83
CA MET A 1 17.12 -34.69 -15.88
C MET A 1 15.71 -34.56 -16.47
N ARG A 2 14.93 -33.61 -16.03
CA ARG A 2 13.67 -33.21 -16.69
C ARG A 2 13.91 -31.88 -17.35
N SER A 3 13.94 -31.85 -18.67
CA SER A 3 14.02 -30.62 -19.46
C SER A 3 12.78 -29.78 -19.15
N LYS A 4 12.96 -28.62 -18.54
CA LYS A 4 11.90 -27.63 -18.40
C LYS A 4 11.56 -27.16 -19.83
N LEU A 5 10.42 -27.58 -20.36
CA LEU A 5 9.81 -26.87 -21.48
C LEU A 5 9.57 -25.42 -21.01
N LYS A 6 10.44 -24.51 -21.40
CA LYS A 6 10.12 -23.09 -21.40
C LYS A 6 9.10 -22.90 -22.52
N LEU A 7 7.83 -22.91 -22.20
CA LEU A 7 6.85 -22.33 -23.08
C LEU A 7 7.29 -20.89 -23.29
N LYS A 8 7.75 -20.55 -24.50
CA LYS A 8 7.90 -19.15 -24.90
C LYS A 8 6.51 -18.54 -24.75
N PRO A 9 6.40 -17.32 -24.18
CA PRO A 9 5.11 -16.66 -24.14
C PRO A 9 4.52 -16.70 -25.53
N SER A 10 3.31 -17.26 -25.66
CA SER A 10 2.55 -17.26 -26.90
C SER A 10 2.47 -15.80 -27.37
N LYS A 11 2.62 -15.56 -28.66
CA LYS A 11 2.52 -14.22 -29.25
C LYS A 11 1.31 -13.53 -28.65
N VAL A 12 1.55 -12.40 -27.99
CA VAL A 12 0.51 -11.55 -27.41
C VAL A 12 -0.57 -11.32 -28.45
N PHE A 13 -1.76 -11.82 -28.23
CA PHE A 13 -2.90 -11.59 -29.10
C PHE A 13 -3.44 -10.18 -28.81
N ILE A 14 -2.93 -9.20 -29.51
CA ILE A 14 -3.53 -7.86 -29.53
C ILE A 14 -4.69 -7.93 -30.52
N ARG A 15 -5.92 -7.83 -30.03
CA ARG A 15 -7.05 -7.49 -30.91
C ARG A 15 -7.17 -5.97 -30.93
N PRO A 16 -6.82 -5.27 -32.00
CA PRO A 16 -7.07 -3.84 -32.09
C PRO A 16 -8.59 -3.63 -32.22
N SER A 17 -9.20 -3.10 -31.19
CA SER A 17 -10.34 -2.23 -31.43
C SER A 17 -9.79 -1.02 -32.16
N ASN A 18 -10.32 -0.66 -33.33
CA ASN A 18 -9.85 0.34 -34.28
C ASN A 18 -8.80 1.30 -33.73
N PRO A 19 -7.58 1.37 -34.30
CA PRO A 19 -6.58 2.34 -33.89
C PRO A 19 -7.16 3.73 -34.13
N THR A 20 -7.62 4.39 -33.09
CA THR A 20 -7.72 5.85 -33.17
C THR A 20 -6.30 6.33 -33.39
N ASN A 21 -6.04 7.00 -34.52
CA ASN A 21 -4.79 7.70 -34.79
C ASN A 21 -4.58 8.71 -33.66
N ASN A 22 -3.98 8.28 -32.56
CA ASN A 22 -3.61 9.16 -31.47
C ASN A 22 -2.28 9.82 -31.86
N ASN A 23 -2.36 11.05 -32.36
CA ASN A 23 -1.21 11.97 -32.46
C ASN A 23 -0.74 12.43 -31.05
N ASN A 24 -1.35 11.92 -29.98
CA ASN A 24 -1.04 12.24 -28.60
C ASN A 24 -0.01 11.24 -28.07
N GLY A 25 0.92 11.71 -27.23
CA GLY A 25 1.87 10.86 -26.53
C GLY A 25 1.19 9.97 -25.47
N PHE A 26 1.94 9.01 -24.96
CA PHE A 26 1.49 8.05 -23.96
C PHE A 26 1.76 8.54 -22.54
N THR A 27 0.84 8.28 -21.62
CA THR A 27 1.04 8.49 -20.17
C THR A 27 2.04 7.47 -19.62
N GLN A 28 2.50 7.68 -18.37
CA GLN A 28 3.39 6.72 -17.71
C GLN A 28 2.77 5.32 -17.64
N ALA A 29 1.51 5.23 -17.21
CA ALA A 29 0.79 3.95 -17.08
C ALA A 29 0.64 3.26 -18.44
N GLN A 30 0.29 3.98 -19.51
CA GLN A 30 0.17 3.45 -20.86
C GLN A 30 1.49 2.89 -21.39
N LYS A 31 2.63 3.52 -21.06
CA LYS A 31 3.98 3.04 -21.44
C LYS A 31 4.39 1.82 -20.62
N ILE A 32 4.10 1.78 -19.32
CA ILE A 32 4.38 0.61 -18.46
C ILE A 32 3.59 -0.60 -18.97
N LEU A 33 2.30 -0.43 -19.26
CA LEU A 33 1.45 -1.48 -19.84
C LEU A 33 1.92 -1.89 -21.22
N GLY A 34 2.27 -0.92 -22.08
CA GLY A 34 2.85 -1.17 -23.39
C GLY A 34 4.10 -2.03 -23.31
N LYS A 35 5.06 -1.66 -22.46
CA LYS A 35 6.28 -2.45 -22.22
C LYS A 35 5.97 -3.89 -21.82
N ALA A 36 4.98 -4.10 -20.91
CA ALA A 36 4.56 -5.43 -20.48
C ALA A 36 3.88 -6.24 -21.61
N CYS A 37 3.39 -5.56 -22.64
CA CYS A 37 2.82 -6.18 -23.86
C CYS A 37 3.82 -6.26 -25.03
N GLY A 38 5.07 -5.81 -24.84
CA GLY A 38 6.07 -5.74 -25.93
C GLY A 38 5.81 -4.62 -26.93
N LEU A 39 5.13 -3.56 -26.52
CA LEU A 39 4.78 -2.37 -27.29
C LEU A 39 5.43 -1.11 -26.69
N GLU A 40 5.48 -0.02 -27.45
CA GLU A 40 5.91 1.29 -26.95
C GLU A 40 4.91 1.87 -25.93
N GLY A 41 3.64 1.73 -26.20
CA GLY A 41 2.53 2.14 -25.35
C GLY A 41 1.21 1.48 -25.76
N VAL A 42 0.19 1.62 -24.95
CA VAL A 42 -1.18 1.14 -25.21
C VAL A 42 -2.19 2.28 -24.97
N SER A 43 -3.21 2.36 -25.81
CA SER A 43 -4.26 3.38 -25.68
C SER A 43 -5.42 2.89 -24.84
N PRO A 44 -6.16 3.78 -24.16
CA PRO A 44 -7.39 3.44 -23.47
C PRO A 44 -8.39 2.72 -24.37
N GLY A 45 -9.09 1.74 -23.82
CA GLY A 45 -10.05 0.90 -24.56
C GLY A 45 -9.44 -0.25 -25.36
N MET A 46 -8.10 -0.32 -25.51
CA MET A 46 -7.45 -1.50 -26.09
C MET A 46 -7.54 -2.69 -25.15
N THR A 47 -7.78 -3.86 -25.70
CA THR A 47 -7.63 -5.14 -25.00
C THR A 47 -6.20 -5.65 -25.16
N CYS A 48 -5.54 -5.98 -24.07
CA CYS A 48 -4.17 -6.50 -24.07
C CYS A 48 -3.97 -7.54 -22.96
N GLU A 49 -2.84 -8.24 -23.01
CA GLU A 49 -2.44 -9.24 -22.01
C GLU A 49 -1.03 -8.92 -21.49
N PRO A 50 -0.89 -7.93 -20.59
CA PRO A 50 0.41 -7.59 -20.04
C PRO A 50 1.00 -8.74 -19.23
N ILE A 51 2.33 -8.92 -19.33
CA ILE A 51 3.07 -9.86 -18.50
C ILE A 51 3.01 -9.42 -17.04
N MET A 52 2.62 -10.36 -16.16
CA MET A 52 2.58 -10.16 -14.71
C MET A 52 3.89 -10.58 -14.08
N THR A 53 4.71 -9.62 -13.64
CA THR A 53 5.99 -9.89 -12.98
C THR A 53 5.85 -10.19 -11.50
N THR A 54 4.76 -9.76 -10.87
CA THR A 54 4.53 -9.91 -9.44
C THR A 54 3.06 -10.17 -9.17
N VAL A 55 2.77 -11.26 -8.45
CA VAL A 55 1.42 -11.69 -8.10
C VAL A 55 1.33 -11.90 -6.59
N GLY A 56 0.36 -11.22 -5.95
CA GLY A 56 0.11 -11.32 -4.51
C GLY A 56 -1.13 -12.15 -4.19
N SER A 57 -1.02 -13.08 -3.26
CA SER A 57 -2.13 -13.84 -2.69
C SER A 57 -2.13 -13.71 -1.17
N GLN A 58 -3.27 -13.56 -0.56
CA GLN A 58 -3.40 -13.42 0.89
C GLN A 58 -4.38 -14.46 1.45
N ASP A 59 -4.37 -14.66 2.76
CA ASP A 59 -5.02 -15.77 3.44
C ASP A 59 -6.54 -15.83 3.32
N THR A 60 -7.24 -14.71 3.12
CA THR A 60 -8.70 -14.73 2.95
C THR A 60 -9.15 -15.16 1.54
N THR A 61 -8.28 -14.98 0.53
CA THR A 61 -8.54 -15.42 -0.86
C THR A 61 -7.67 -16.60 -1.29
N GLY A 62 -6.59 -16.89 -0.56
CA GLY A 62 -5.62 -17.94 -0.86
C GLY A 62 -6.21 -19.34 -1.05
N PRO A 63 -7.14 -19.80 -0.18
CA PRO A 63 -7.80 -21.09 -0.38
C PRO A 63 -8.56 -21.18 -1.72
N MET A 64 -9.28 -20.12 -2.11
CA MET A 64 -9.96 -20.05 -3.42
C MET A 64 -8.94 -20.01 -4.56
N THR A 65 -7.90 -19.19 -4.45
CA THR A 65 -6.81 -19.14 -5.44
C THR A 65 -6.14 -20.50 -5.60
N ARG A 66 -5.92 -21.24 -4.51
CA ARG A 66 -5.40 -22.61 -4.53
C ARG A 66 -6.31 -23.55 -5.32
N ASP A 67 -7.60 -23.47 -5.09
CA ASP A 67 -8.56 -24.38 -5.75
C ASP A 67 -8.67 -24.06 -7.25
N GLU A 68 -8.69 -22.79 -7.64
CA GLU A 68 -8.58 -22.35 -9.04
C GLU A 68 -7.27 -22.82 -9.69
N LEU A 69 -6.14 -22.76 -8.99
CA LEU A 69 -4.86 -23.26 -9.49
C LEU A 69 -4.87 -24.79 -9.72
N LYS A 70 -5.62 -25.55 -8.90
CA LYS A 70 -5.81 -26.99 -9.10
C LYS A 70 -6.65 -27.26 -10.35
N GLU A 71 -7.74 -26.51 -10.57
CA GLU A 71 -8.58 -26.60 -11.75
C GLU A 71 -7.81 -26.26 -13.03
N LEU A 72 -6.91 -25.27 -12.98
CA LEU A 72 -6.00 -24.94 -14.07
C LEU A 72 -4.86 -25.97 -14.27
N ALA A 73 -4.81 -27.04 -13.48
CA ALA A 73 -3.73 -28.03 -13.47
C ALA A 73 -2.33 -27.38 -13.37
N CYS A 74 -2.21 -26.30 -12.63
CA CYS A 74 -0.98 -25.55 -12.46
C CYS A 74 0.03 -26.36 -11.65
N LEU A 75 1.10 -26.81 -12.28
CA LEU A 75 2.21 -27.54 -11.64
C LEU A 75 3.38 -26.65 -11.24
N GLY A 76 3.39 -25.41 -11.72
CA GLY A 76 4.42 -24.42 -11.42
C GLY A 76 4.02 -23.04 -11.95
N PHE A 77 4.37 -21.99 -11.23
CA PHE A 77 4.06 -20.63 -11.61
C PHE A 77 4.88 -20.17 -12.82
N THR A 78 4.22 -19.48 -13.74
CA THR A 78 4.86 -18.82 -14.89
C THR A 78 5.20 -17.36 -14.57
N ALA A 79 4.39 -16.70 -13.72
CA ALA A 79 4.74 -15.38 -13.22
C ALA A 79 6.09 -15.40 -12.47
N ASP A 80 6.88 -14.35 -12.62
CA ASP A 80 8.26 -14.31 -12.09
C ASP A 80 8.31 -14.41 -10.57
N LEU A 81 7.35 -13.79 -9.87
CA LEU A 81 7.20 -13.86 -8.43
C LEU A 81 5.72 -14.04 -8.07
N VAL A 82 5.42 -15.08 -7.31
CA VAL A 82 4.12 -15.27 -6.65
C VAL A 82 4.36 -15.32 -5.16
N MET A 83 3.67 -14.46 -4.38
CA MET A 83 3.79 -14.41 -2.93
C MET A 83 2.46 -14.70 -2.26
N GLN A 84 2.49 -15.54 -1.21
CA GLN A 84 1.36 -15.80 -0.31
C GLN A 84 1.66 -15.22 1.07
N SER A 85 0.67 -14.57 1.68
CA SER A 85 0.76 -14.06 3.06
C SER A 85 -0.41 -14.53 3.93
N PHE A 86 -0.27 -14.27 5.25
CA PHE A 86 -1.25 -14.65 6.27
C PHE A 86 -1.62 -13.47 7.18
N CYS A 87 -1.63 -12.25 6.64
CA CYS A 87 -1.76 -11.02 7.41
C CYS A 87 -3.16 -10.76 8.00
N HIS A 88 -4.21 -11.41 7.47
CA HIS A 88 -5.58 -11.17 7.93
C HIS A 88 -6.01 -12.10 9.07
N THR A 89 -5.38 -13.26 9.22
CA THR A 89 -5.82 -14.30 10.16
C THR A 89 -4.76 -14.68 11.19
N ALA A 90 -3.57 -14.05 11.15
CA ALA A 90 -2.44 -14.44 12.00
C ALA A 90 -2.68 -14.18 13.50
N ALA A 91 -3.26 -13.03 13.86
CA ALA A 91 -3.36 -12.61 15.25
C ALA A 91 -4.41 -13.42 16.06
N TYR A 92 -5.55 -13.72 15.44
CA TYR A 92 -6.66 -14.43 16.12
C TYR A 92 -7.24 -15.52 15.20
N PRO A 93 -6.46 -16.60 14.88
CA PRO A 93 -6.85 -17.59 13.91
C PRO A 93 -8.04 -18.43 14.40
N LYS A 94 -9.00 -18.67 13.51
CA LYS A 94 -10.04 -19.68 13.68
C LYS A 94 -9.48 -21.06 13.33
N PRO A 95 -10.13 -22.18 13.72
CA PRO A 95 -9.67 -23.52 13.37
C PRO A 95 -9.41 -23.73 11.86
N VAL A 96 -10.24 -23.15 10.98
CA VAL A 96 -10.04 -23.20 9.52
C VAL A 96 -8.79 -22.44 9.08
N ASP A 97 -8.46 -21.33 9.75
CA ASP A 97 -7.28 -20.53 9.43
C ASP A 97 -6.01 -21.31 9.76
N LEU A 98 -6.00 -22.05 10.88
CA LEU A 98 -4.86 -22.91 11.27
C LEU A 98 -4.58 -24.01 10.23
N ILE A 99 -5.62 -24.57 9.60
CA ILE A 99 -5.48 -25.52 8.49
C ILE A 99 -4.84 -24.81 7.29
N THR A 100 -5.34 -23.62 6.94
CA THR A 100 -4.81 -22.79 5.85
C THR A 100 -3.34 -22.40 6.09
N HIS A 101 -2.99 -22.01 7.33
CA HIS A 101 -1.61 -21.67 7.70
C HIS A 101 -0.64 -22.85 7.55
N LYS A 102 -1.14 -24.08 7.70
CA LYS A 102 -0.33 -25.30 7.56
C LYS A 102 -0.19 -25.77 6.12
N GLU A 103 -1.29 -25.73 5.33
CA GLU A 103 -1.33 -26.37 4.01
C GLU A 103 -0.94 -25.45 2.87
N LEU A 104 -1.28 -24.17 2.97
CA LEU A 104 -1.10 -23.23 1.86
C LEU A 104 0.38 -22.90 1.57
N PRO A 105 1.29 -22.76 2.56
CA PRO A 105 2.72 -22.58 2.29
C PRO A 105 3.31 -23.68 1.41
N ASP A 106 3.10 -24.94 1.76
CA ASP A 106 3.60 -26.08 0.99
C ASP A 106 3.05 -26.09 -0.44
N PHE A 107 1.75 -25.76 -0.60
CA PHE A 107 1.12 -25.70 -1.92
C PHE A 107 1.76 -24.63 -2.81
N ILE A 108 2.05 -23.46 -2.26
CA ILE A 108 2.67 -22.33 -2.96
C ILE A 108 4.14 -22.60 -3.28
N SER A 109 4.92 -23.06 -2.30
CA SER A 109 6.37 -23.30 -2.47
C SER A 109 6.65 -24.42 -3.47
N GLN A 110 5.86 -25.49 -3.48
CA GLN A 110 5.98 -26.59 -4.46
C GLN A 110 5.79 -26.11 -5.91
N ARG A 111 5.13 -24.96 -6.12
CA ARG A 111 4.92 -24.32 -7.43
C ARG A 111 5.91 -23.21 -7.75
N GLY A 112 6.88 -22.99 -6.86
CA GLY A 112 7.91 -21.96 -7.03
C GLY A 112 7.47 -20.57 -6.57
N GLY A 113 6.54 -20.47 -5.62
CA GLY A 113 6.16 -19.24 -4.96
C GLY A 113 6.81 -19.07 -3.59
N VAL A 114 6.77 -17.84 -3.09
CA VAL A 114 7.26 -17.44 -1.79
C VAL A 114 6.09 -17.40 -0.81
N ALA A 115 6.13 -18.16 0.25
CA ALA A 115 5.15 -18.12 1.33
C ALA A 115 5.74 -17.40 2.56
N LEU A 116 5.06 -16.33 2.99
CA LEU A 116 5.33 -15.71 4.28
C LEU A 116 4.76 -16.59 5.39
N LYS A 117 5.15 -16.30 6.63
CA LYS A 117 4.65 -17.00 7.81
C LYS A 117 3.56 -16.17 8.50
N PRO A 118 2.63 -16.79 9.24
CA PRO A 118 1.75 -16.06 10.15
C PRO A 118 2.55 -15.18 11.12
N GLY A 119 2.23 -13.89 11.19
CA GLY A 119 2.97 -12.91 11.98
C GLY A 119 4.12 -12.20 11.26
N ASP A 120 4.46 -12.59 10.04
CA ASP A 120 5.42 -11.81 9.23
C ASP A 120 4.90 -10.40 8.90
N GLY A 121 3.59 -10.24 8.80
CA GLY A 121 2.93 -8.96 8.61
C GLY A 121 2.16 -8.83 7.30
N ILE A 122 1.89 -7.59 6.92
CA ILE A 122 1.03 -7.22 5.79
C ILE A 122 1.70 -7.55 4.46
N ILE A 123 0.95 -8.23 3.57
CA ILE A 123 1.47 -8.62 2.26
C ILE A 123 2.06 -7.44 1.48
N HIS A 124 1.40 -6.29 1.48
CA HIS A 124 1.82 -5.14 0.67
C HIS A 124 3.19 -4.62 1.11
N SER A 125 3.46 -4.58 2.43
CA SER A 125 4.75 -4.15 2.97
C SER A 125 5.89 -5.10 2.60
N TRP A 126 5.63 -6.40 2.40
CA TRP A 126 6.59 -7.36 1.90
C TRP A 126 6.69 -7.36 0.39
N LEU A 127 5.55 -7.37 -0.30
CA LEU A 127 5.47 -7.49 -1.75
C LEU A 127 6.12 -6.28 -2.44
N ASN A 128 5.92 -5.07 -1.89
CA ASN A 128 6.54 -3.86 -2.41
C ASN A 128 8.08 -3.92 -2.34
N ARG A 129 8.64 -4.64 -1.37
CA ARG A 129 10.10 -4.91 -1.27
C ARG A 129 10.62 -5.83 -2.39
N MET A 130 9.73 -6.47 -3.13
CA MET A 130 10.08 -7.39 -4.22
C MET A 130 9.70 -6.88 -5.60
N LEU A 131 9.25 -5.63 -5.72
CA LEU A 131 8.88 -5.05 -7.01
C LEU A 131 10.11 -4.73 -7.86
N LEU A 132 9.91 -4.79 -9.17
CA LEU A 132 10.84 -4.25 -10.17
C LEU A 132 10.24 -2.98 -10.78
N PRO A 133 11.08 -1.98 -11.10
CA PRO A 133 10.61 -0.73 -11.69
C PRO A 133 9.92 -0.93 -13.04
N ASP A 134 8.86 -0.17 -13.26
CA ASP A 134 8.12 -0.14 -14.53
C ASP A 134 7.63 -1.52 -14.97
N THR A 135 7.08 -2.29 -14.02
CA THR A 135 6.49 -3.60 -14.26
C THR A 135 5.02 -3.64 -13.87
N VAL A 136 4.32 -4.67 -14.34
CA VAL A 136 2.88 -4.86 -14.09
C VAL A 136 2.68 -6.06 -13.17
N GLY A 137 1.68 -5.96 -12.28
CA GLY A 137 1.30 -7.07 -11.44
C GLY A 137 -0.15 -7.06 -11.03
N THR A 138 -0.52 -8.03 -10.20
CA THR A 138 -1.88 -8.21 -9.67
C THR A 138 -1.84 -8.82 -8.27
N GLY A 139 -2.97 -8.84 -7.61
CA GLY A 139 -3.14 -9.53 -6.33
C GLY A 139 -4.59 -9.60 -5.89
N GLY A 140 -4.85 -10.49 -4.94
CA GLY A 140 -6.21 -10.79 -4.43
C GLY A 140 -6.72 -9.79 -3.39
N ASP A 141 -6.02 -8.70 -3.16
CA ASP A 141 -6.42 -7.62 -2.26
C ASP A 141 -6.57 -6.31 -3.02
N SER A 142 -7.62 -5.55 -2.74
CA SER A 142 -7.90 -4.25 -3.39
C SER A 142 -6.77 -3.22 -3.16
N HIS A 143 -5.98 -3.39 -2.08
CA HIS A 143 -4.82 -2.58 -1.76
C HIS A 143 -3.52 -3.08 -2.41
N THR A 144 -3.59 -4.03 -3.34
CA THR A 144 -2.46 -4.35 -4.21
C THR A 144 -2.23 -3.19 -5.18
N ARG A 145 -1.47 -2.16 -4.74
CA ARG A 145 -1.22 -0.90 -5.44
C ARG A 145 0.28 -0.63 -5.48
N PHE A 146 0.93 -1.06 -6.56
CA PHE A 146 2.38 -1.01 -6.66
C PHE A 146 2.91 0.41 -6.88
N PRO A 147 3.73 0.96 -5.97
CA PRO A 147 4.31 2.29 -6.13
C PRO A 147 5.47 2.31 -7.13
N LEU A 148 6.05 1.15 -7.46
CA LEU A 148 7.22 1.02 -8.33
C LEU A 148 6.88 0.47 -9.72
N GLY A 149 5.65 0.59 -10.13
CA GLY A 149 5.11 0.10 -11.40
C GLY A 149 3.62 0.36 -11.43
N ILE A 150 2.85 -0.62 -11.87
CA ILE A 150 1.39 -0.58 -11.84
C ILE A 150 0.83 -1.94 -11.50
N SER A 151 -0.30 -1.99 -10.80
CA SER A 151 -1.00 -3.23 -10.51
C SER A 151 -2.52 -3.07 -10.63
N PHE A 152 -3.15 -4.18 -10.98
CA PHE A 152 -4.61 -4.27 -11.12
C PHE A 152 -5.11 -5.39 -10.20
N PRO A 153 -5.70 -5.07 -9.05
CA PRO A 153 -6.27 -6.07 -8.15
C PRO A 153 -7.35 -6.88 -8.84
N GLY A 154 -7.44 -8.16 -8.49
CA GLY A 154 -8.42 -9.07 -9.08
C GLY A 154 -8.96 -10.10 -8.10
N GLY A 155 -10.04 -10.78 -8.48
CA GLY A 155 -10.55 -11.92 -7.74
C GLY A 155 -9.63 -13.14 -7.83
N SER A 156 -9.89 -14.18 -7.02
CA SER A 156 -9.07 -15.39 -6.90
C SER A 156 -8.78 -16.06 -8.25
N GLY A 157 -9.77 -16.14 -9.15
CA GLY A 157 -9.61 -16.73 -10.47
C GLY A 157 -8.62 -15.98 -11.36
N ILE A 158 -8.67 -14.64 -11.38
CA ILE A 158 -7.72 -13.80 -12.13
C ILE A 158 -6.32 -13.89 -11.53
N VAL A 159 -6.20 -13.92 -10.20
CA VAL A 159 -4.91 -14.08 -9.50
C VAL A 159 -4.30 -15.45 -9.82
N ALA A 160 -5.10 -16.51 -9.79
CA ALA A 160 -4.67 -17.86 -10.15
C ALA A 160 -4.23 -17.94 -11.62
N PHE A 161 -5.01 -17.35 -12.53
CA PHE A 161 -4.67 -17.27 -13.95
C PHE A 161 -3.34 -16.53 -14.17
N ALA A 162 -3.18 -15.35 -13.57
CA ALA A 162 -1.96 -14.56 -13.65
C ALA A 162 -0.73 -15.32 -13.11
N ALA A 163 -0.88 -16.02 -11.98
CA ALA A 163 0.19 -16.85 -11.41
C ALA A 163 0.57 -18.02 -12.32
N ALA A 164 -0.42 -18.74 -12.86
CA ALA A 164 -0.22 -19.92 -13.68
C ALA A 164 0.31 -19.62 -15.08
N ILE A 165 -0.24 -18.59 -15.74
CA ILE A 165 0.04 -18.26 -17.15
C ILE A 165 1.10 -17.16 -17.28
N GLY A 166 1.25 -16.29 -16.26
CA GLY A 166 2.21 -15.18 -16.26
C GLY A 166 1.71 -13.93 -17.00
N SER A 167 0.45 -13.86 -17.37
CA SER A 167 -0.20 -12.69 -17.96
C SER A 167 -1.64 -12.57 -17.47
N MET A 168 -2.28 -11.43 -17.72
CA MET A 168 -3.66 -11.18 -17.34
C MET A 168 -4.38 -10.40 -18.45
N PRO A 169 -5.59 -10.81 -18.87
CA PRO A 169 -6.37 -10.02 -19.81
C PRO A 169 -6.81 -8.70 -19.18
N LEU A 170 -6.62 -7.61 -19.90
CA LEU A 170 -6.91 -6.26 -19.44
C LEU A 170 -7.50 -5.42 -20.59
N ASN A 171 -8.60 -4.73 -20.30
CA ASN A 171 -9.02 -3.58 -21.09
C ASN A 171 -8.35 -2.34 -20.49
N VAL A 172 -7.52 -1.66 -21.27
CA VAL A 172 -6.72 -0.51 -20.79
C VAL A 172 -7.65 0.60 -20.31
N PRO A 173 -7.63 0.99 -19.02
CA PRO A 173 -8.43 2.08 -18.52
C PRO A 173 -7.90 3.43 -18.96
N GLU A 174 -8.75 4.46 -18.92
CA GLU A 174 -8.33 5.85 -19.01
C GLU A 174 -7.56 6.27 -17.75
N SER A 175 -6.74 7.32 -17.88
CA SER A 175 -5.95 7.86 -16.78
C SER A 175 -6.45 9.24 -16.33
N ILE A 176 -6.45 9.43 -15.01
CA ILE A 176 -6.62 10.72 -14.33
C ILE A 176 -5.27 11.14 -13.75
N LEU A 177 -4.84 12.34 -14.01
CA LEU A 177 -3.63 12.91 -13.42
C LEU A 177 -3.94 13.66 -12.13
N VAL A 178 -3.29 13.30 -11.04
CA VAL A 178 -3.21 14.09 -9.80
C VAL A 178 -1.83 14.72 -9.73
N LYS A 179 -1.79 16.05 -9.78
CA LYS A 179 -0.55 16.81 -9.81
C LYS A 179 -0.42 17.70 -8.59
N PHE A 180 0.57 17.42 -7.75
CA PHE A 180 0.91 18.26 -6.61
C PHE A 180 1.87 19.38 -7.01
N LYS A 181 1.71 20.59 -6.44
CA LYS A 181 2.55 21.75 -6.68
C LYS A 181 2.94 22.41 -5.37
N GLY A 182 4.21 22.79 -5.24
CA GLY A 182 4.75 23.42 -4.04
C GLY A 182 5.26 22.40 -3.01
N ASP A 183 5.49 22.87 -1.80
CA ASP A 183 6.03 22.10 -0.69
C ASP A 183 4.99 21.92 0.43
N LEU A 184 5.15 20.86 1.22
CA LEU A 184 4.32 20.60 2.39
C LEU A 184 4.50 21.72 3.44
N LEU A 185 3.38 22.20 3.97
CA LEU A 185 3.39 23.14 5.09
C LEU A 185 3.66 22.41 6.43
N GLN A 186 4.04 23.17 7.43
CA GLN A 186 4.32 22.66 8.77
C GLN A 186 3.10 21.96 9.36
N GLY A 187 3.31 20.76 9.90
CA GLY A 187 2.26 19.90 10.46
C GLY A 187 1.40 19.15 9.42
N ILE A 188 1.66 19.32 8.14
CA ILE A 188 0.98 18.58 7.07
C ILE A 188 1.80 17.33 6.73
N THR A 189 1.10 16.20 6.66
CA THR A 189 1.66 14.88 6.39
C THR A 189 1.22 14.35 5.02
N LEU A 190 1.78 13.23 4.58
CA LEU A 190 1.30 12.58 3.35
C LEU A 190 -0.13 12.06 3.47
N ARG A 191 -0.56 11.67 4.68
CA ARG A 191 -1.95 11.27 4.90
C ARG A 191 -2.92 12.43 4.62
N ASP A 192 -2.52 13.65 4.88
CA ASP A 192 -3.32 14.82 4.53
C ASP A 192 -3.42 14.99 3.01
N LEU A 193 -2.35 14.65 2.27
CA LEU A 193 -2.39 14.63 0.80
C LEU A 193 -3.31 13.53 0.26
N VAL A 194 -3.31 12.35 0.87
CA VAL A 194 -4.29 11.28 0.57
C VAL A 194 -5.71 11.81 0.66
N ASN A 195 -6.02 12.57 1.71
CA ASN A 195 -7.35 13.13 1.96
C ASN A 195 -7.59 14.43 1.15
N ALA A 196 -6.54 15.13 0.74
CA ALA A 196 -6.67 16.30 -0.15
C ALA A 196 -7.16 15.92 -1.56
N ILE A 197 -6.79 14.74 -2.06
CA ILE A 197 -7.24 14.28 -3.39
C ILE A 197 -8.79 14.31 -3.50
N PRO A 198 -9.55 13.60 -2.64
CA PRO A 198 -11.01 13.68 -2.68
C PRO A 198 -11.53 15.08 -2.35
N LEU A 199 -10.91 15.83 -1.42
CA LEU A 199 -11.34 17.17 -1.08
C LEU A 199 -11.31 18.11 -2.30
N PHE A 200 -10.22 18.09 -3.06
CA PHE A 200 -10.09 18.92 -4.27
C PHE A 200 -10.99 18.42 -5.41
N ALA A 201 -11.18 17.10 -5.54
CA ALA A 201 -12.14 16.54 -6.49
C ALA A 201 -13.58 16.96 -6.18
N ILE A 202 -13.98 16.98 -4.90
CA ILE A 202 -15.29 17.45 -4.45
C ILE A 202 -15.45 18.95 -4.75
N LYS A 203 -14.45 19.77 -4.41
CA LYS A 203 -14.46 21.22 -4.71
C LYS A 203 -14.57 21.52 -6.21
N LYS A 204 -14.15 20.60 -7.08
CA LYS A 204 -14.30 20.68 -8.55
C LYS A 204 -15.60 20.06 -9.08
N GLY A 205 -16.43 19.44 -8.26
CA GLY A 205 -17.63 18.71 -8.70
C GLY A 205 -17.36 17.37 -9.40
N LEU A 206 -16.16 16.82 -9.26
CA LEU A 206 -15.71 15.56 -9.87
C LEU A 206 -15.95 14.34 -8.97
N LEU A 207 -16.29 14.57 -7.71
CA LEU A 207 -16.60 13.55 -6.72
C LEU A 207 -17.74 14.06 -5.82
N THR A 208 -18.68 13.16 -5.47
CA THR A 208 -19.72 13.46 -4.48
C THR A 208 -19.66 12.47 -3.33
N VAL A 209 -20.00 12.90 -2.11
CA VAL A 209 -20.12 12.04 -0.93
C VAL A 209 -21.45 11.28 -0.95
N GLU A 210 -22.51 11.91 -1.46
CA GLU A 210 -23.85 11.31 -1.53
C GLU A 210 -23.85 10.00 -2.32
N LYS A 211 -24.49 8.97 -1.76
CA LYS A 211 -24.58 7.63 -2.40
C LYS A 211 -25.56 7.63 -3.59
N ALA A 212 -26.60 8.44 -3.53
CA ALA A 212 -27.56 8.59 -4.62
C ALA A 212 -26.94 9.44 -5.74
N ASN A 213 -26.92 8.90 -6.97
CA ASN A 213 -26.33 9.56 -8.14
C ASN A 213 -24.84 9.95 -7.94
N LYS A 214 -24.06 9.07 -7.28
CA LYS A 214 -22.66 9.33 -6.96
C LYS A 214 -21.83 9.64 -8.21
N ILE A 215 -21.25 10.81 -8.27
CA ILE A 215 -20.19 11.17 -9.22
C ILE A 215 -18.87 10.69 -8.64
N ASN A 216 -18.07 9.98 -9.42
CA ASN A 216 -16.72 9.58 -9.04
C ASN A 216 -15.86 9.48 -10.30
N ILE A 217 -15.10 10.52 -10.58
CA ILE A 217 -14.21 10.60 -11.76
C ILE A 217 -13.15 9.48 -11.76
N PHE A 218 -12.77 8.98 -10.58
CA PHE A 218 -11.72 7.97 -10.44
C PHE A 218 -12.19 6.54 -10.72
N ASN A 219 -13.51 6.30 -10.72
CA ASN A 219 -14.07 4.96 -10.78
C ASN A 219 -13.66 4.22 -12.05
N GLY A 220 -12.97 3.08 -11.88
CA GLY A 220 -12.52 2.23 -12.98
C GLY A 220 -11.35 2.80 -13.80
N LYS A 221 -10.73 3.91 -13.38
CA LYS A 221 -9.63 4.57 -14.08
C LYS A 221 -8.30 4.35 -13.39
N ILE A 222 -7.21 4.68 -14.07
CA ILE A 222 -5.86 4.69 -13.49
C ILE A 222 -5.60 6.07 -12.91
N MET A 223 -5.23 6.14 -11.64
CA MET A 223 -4.76 7.39 -11.04
C MET A 223 -3.23 7.48 -11.20
N GLU A 224 -2.76 8.46 -11.98
CA GLU A 224 -1.34 8.77 -12.12
C GLU A 224 -1.00 9.98 -11.25
N ILE A 225 0.07 9.88 -10.46
CA ILE A 225 0.43 10.87 -9.44
C ILE A 225 1.80 11.47 -9.76
N GLU A 226 1.92 12.81 -9.72
CA GLU A 226 3.19 13.50 -9.92
C GLU A 226 3.34 14.75 -9.04
N GLY A 227 4.54 15.33 -9.02
CA GLY A 227 4.83 16.62 -8.38
C GLY A 227 5.42 16.51 -6.97
N LEU A 228 5.87 15.32 -6.56
CA LEU A 228 6.50 15.07 -5.25
C LEU A 228 7.93 14.53 -5.44
N PRO A 229 8.91 15.35 -5.83
CA PRO A 229 10.22 14.89 -6.30
C PRO A 229 11.08 14.22 -5.22
N ASN A 230 10.84 14.55 -3.94
CA ASN A 230 11.63 14.06 -2.80
C ASN A 230 10.96 12.88 -2.07
N LEU A 231 9.93 12.29 -2.67
CA LEU A 231 9.14 11.23 -2.07
C LEU A 231 9.97 9.95 -1.91
N LYS A 232 9.95 9.33 -0.73
CA LYS A 232 10.48 7.99 -0.50
C LYS A 232 9.46 6.93 -0.95
N LEU A 233 9.91 5.70 -1.20
CA LEU A 233 9.02 4.70 -1.77
C LEU A 233 7.89 4.27 -0.82
N GLU A 234 8.16 4.17 0.47
CA GLU A 234 7.13 3.89 1.48
C GLU A 234 6.05 4.98 1.54
N GLN A 235 6.45 6.23 1.30
CA GLN A 235 5.53 7.36 1.18
C GLN A 235 4.73 7.30 -0.13
N ALA A 236 5.38 6.90 -1.23
CA ALA A 236 4.71 6.68 -2.51
C ALA A 236 3.63 5.61 -2.39
N PHE A 237 3.89 4.53 -1.63
CA PHE A 237 2.90 3.50 -1.40
C PHE A 237 1.68 4.02 -0.63
N GLU A 238 1.83 4.90 0.32
CA GLU A 238 0.70 5.51 1.03
C GLU A 238 -0.28 6.19 0.06
N LEU A 239 0.25 6.93 -0.92
CA LEU A 239 -0.56 7.60 -1.95
C LEU A 239 -1.18 6.62 -2.95
N THR A 240 -0.41 5.63 -3.42
CA THR A 240 -0.95 4.65 -4.40
C THR A 240 -1.96 3.70 -3.75
N ASP A 241 -1.74 3.30 -2.51
CA ASP A 241 -2.64 2.41 -1.75
C ASP A 241 -4.02 3.03 -1.56
N ALA A 242 -4.08 4.31 -1.21
CA ALA A 242 -5.31 5.05 -1.01
C ALA A 242 -6.22 5.12 -2.26
N THR A 243 -5.68 4.88 -3.46
CA THR A 243 -6.47 4.87 -4.70
C THR A 243 -7.51 3.74 -4.72
N ALA A 244 -7.33 2.71 -3.91
CA ALA A 244 -8.32 1.65 -3.72
C ALA A 244 -9.65 2.20 -3.20
N GLU A 245 -9.62 3.22 -2.34
CA GLU A 245 -10.82 3.83 -1.75
C GLU A 245 -11.55 4.75 -2.73
N ARG A 246 -10.90 5.13 -3.82
CA ARG A 246 -11.48 5.93 -4.92
C ARG A 246 -12.04 5.03 -6.03
N SER A 247 -12.04 3.71 -5.85
CA SER A 247 -12.46 2.72 -6.86
C SER A 247 -11.62 2.78 -8.15
N CYS A 248 -10.36 3.20 -8.05
CA CYS A 248 -9.45 3.18 -9.20
C CYS A 248 -9.18 1.74 -9.66
N ALA A 249 -9.03 1.54 -10.96
CA ALA A 249 -8.59 0.26 -11.52
C ALA A 249 -7.14 -0.03 -11.17
N GLY A 250 -6.28 0.99 -11.21
CA GLY A 250 -4.87 0.92 -10.90
C GLY A 250 -4.32 2.29 -10.52
N SER A 251 -3.04 2.34 -10.20
CA SER A 251 -2.34 3.61 -9.95
C SER A 251 -0.88 3.52 -10.33
N SER A 252 -0.29 4.64 -10.73
CA SER A 252 1.16 4.81 -10.86
C SER A 252 1.58 6.13 -10.22
N ILE A 253 2.85 6.26 -9.87
CA ILE A 253 3.41 7.47 -9.29
C ILE A 253 4.78 7.75 -9.88
N LEU A 254 5.03 9.01 -10.21
CA LEU A 254 6.30 9.43 -10.77
C LEU A 254 7.34 9.60 -9.65
N LEU A 255 8.38 8.78 -9.70
CA LEU A 255 9.45 8.74 -8.69
C LEU A 255 10.78 9.25 -9.26
N SER A 256 11.65 9.73 -8.37
CA SER A 256 13.04 10.02 -8.71
C SER A 256 13.84 8.72 -8.86
N LYS A 257 14.83 8.75 -9.73
CA LYS A 257 15.74 7.62 -9.93
C LYS A 257 16.49 7.27 -8.62
N ASP A 258 16.93 8.28 -7.89
CA ASP A 258 17.69 8.10 -6.66
C ASP A 258 16.89 7.39 -5.56
N THR A 259 15.60 7.73 -5.41
CA THR A 259 14.67 7.04 -4.51
C THR A 259 14.57 5.54 -4.85
N VAL A 260 14.46 5.22 -6.14
CA VAL A 260 14.32 3.83 -6.59
C VAL A 260 15.62 3.05 -6.40
N GLU A 261 16.78 3.67 -6.71
CA GLU A 261 18.08 3.04 -6.50
C GLU A 261 18.34 2.74 -5.02
N GLU A 262 18.08 3.70 -4.12
CA GLU A 262 18.19 3.53 -2.67
C GLU A 262 17.32 2.35 -2.20
N TYR A 263 16.07 2.32 -2.62
CA TYR A 263 15.12 1.29 -2.23
C TYR A 263 15.51 -0.11 -2.72
N LEU A 264 15.97 -0.24 -3.97
CA LEU A 264 16.39 -1.54 -4.50
C LEU A 264 17.66 -2.06 -3.82
N LYS A 265 18.62 -1.20 -3.46
CA LYS A 265 19.81 -1.60 -2.69
C LYS A 265 19.41 -2.17 -1.33
N SER A 266 18.54 -1.48 -0.61
CA SER A 266 17.96 -1.94 0.65
C SER A 266 17.24 -3.30 0.48
N ASN A 267 16.41 -3.43 -0.55
CA ASN A 267 15.64 -4.65 -0.78
C ASN A 267 16.52 -5.86 -1.13
N ILE A 268 17.60 -5.67 -1.88
CA ILE A 268 18.57 -6.74 -2.16
C ILE A 268 19.11 -7.33 -0.85
N CYS A 269 19.47 -6.47 0.12
CA CYS A 269 19.92 -6.93 1.43
C CYS A 269 18.83 -7.73 2.16
N LEU A 270 17.59 -7.26 2.17
CA LEU A 270 16.45 -7.99 2.75
C LEU A 270 16.27 -9.37 2.09
N LEU A 271 16.27 -9.44 0.76
CA LEU A 271 16.04 -10.69 0.03
C LEU A 271 17.18 -11.69 0.27
N GLU A 272 18.43 -11.21 0.37
CA GLU A 272 19.57 -12.06 0.75
C GLU A 272 19.36 -12.66 2.16
N LYS A 273 18.85 -11.88 3.12
CA LYS A 273 18.52 -12.37 4.47
C LYS A 273 17.32 -13.33 4.48
N MET A 274 16.36 -13.17 3.58
CA MET A 274 15.28 -14.15 3.42
C MET A 274 15.82 -15.52 2.99
N ILE A 275 16.78 -15.57 2.07
CA ILE A 275 17.45 -16.82 1.66
C ILE A 275 18.19 -17.43 2.84
N GLU A 276 18.98 -16.65 3.59
CA GLU A 276 19.70 -17.12 4.78
C GLU A 276 18.77 -17.67 5.87
N SER A 277 17.57 -17.10 5.98
CA SER A 277 16.54 -17.50 6.97
C SER A 277 15.63 -18.63 6.47
N ASN A 278 15.98 -19.25 5.35
CA ASN A 278 15.24 -20.36 4.73
C ASN A 278 13.77 -20.03 4.41
N TYR A 279 13.53 -18.83 3.88
CA TYR A 279 12.24 -18.58 3.22
C TYR A 279 12.12 -19.44 1.97
N GLU A 280 10.89 -19.89 1.71
CA GLU A 280 10.59 -20.84 0.65
C GLU A 280 10.85 -20.25 -0.73
N ASP A 281 11.16 -21.14 -1.68
CA ASP A 281 11.60 -20.84 -3.04
C ASP A 281 12.74 -19.80 -3.12
N SER A 282 13.85 -20.10 -2.48
CA SER A 282 15.08 -19.29 -2.56
C SER A 282 15.52 -19.03 -4.01
N LYS A 283 15.12 -19.87 -4.98
CA LYS A 283 15.44 -19.67 -6.41
C LYS A 283 14.68 -18.46 -7.00
N SER A 284 13.40 -18.29 -6.66
CA SER A 284 12.63 -17.12 -7.09
C SER A 284 13.14 -15.85 -6.43
N ILE A 285 13.50 -15.92 -5.15
CA ILE A 285 14.11 -14.80 -4.44
C ILE A 285 15.45 -14.42 -5.08
N LEU A 286 16.33 -15.39 -5.37
CA LEU A 286 17.64 -15.15 -6.00
C LEU A 286 17.48 -14.57 -7.42
N ARG A 287 16.50 -15.03 -8.20
CA ARG A 287 16.18 -14.45 -9.50
C ARG A 287 15.82 -12.97 -9.36
N ARG A 288 14.95 -12.65 -8.41
CA ARG A 288 14.51 -11.27 -8.15
C ARG A 288 15.68 -10.37 -7.71
N ILE A 289 16.60 -10.86 -6.85
CA ILE A 289 17.84 -10.15 -6.51
C ILE A 289 18.66 -9.84 -7.77
N ASN A 290 18.83 -10.81 -8.66
CA ASN A 290 19.60 -10.61 -9.89
C ASN A 290 18.93 -9.60 -10.83
N ASP A 291 17.59 -9.60 -10.92
CA ASP A 291 16.86 -8.64 -11.72
C ASP A 291 17.00 -7.21 -11.17
N MET A 292 16.94 -7.02 -9.85
CA MET A 292 17.23 -5.74 -9.19
C MET A 292 18.67 -5.28 -9.44
N LYS A 293 19.66 -6.17 -9.27
CA LYS A 293 21.07 -5.88 -9.55
C LYS A 293 21.30 -5.52 -11.03
N ASN A 294 20.57 -6.15 -11.95
CA ASN A 294 20.67 -5.83 -13.38
C ASN A 294 20.06 -4.47 -13.69
N TRP A 295 18.91 -4.13 -13.11
CA TRP A 295 18.32 -2.79 -13.29
C TRP A 295 19.25 -1.69 -12.77
N LEU A 296 19.88 -1.90 -11.60
CA LEU A 296 20.84 -0.95 -11.00
C LEU A 296 22.10 -0.69 -11.85
N LYS A 297 22.43 -1.54 -12.82
CA LYS A 297 23.56 -1.30 -13.75
C LYS A 297 23.29 -0.18 -14.76
N ASN A 298 22.02 0.01 -15.13
CA ASN A 298 21.58 1.06 -16.06
C ASN A 298 20.17 1.55 -15.70
N PRO A 299 20.04 2.29 -14.59
CA PRO A 299 18.75 2.66 -14.06
C PRO A 299 18.03 3.66 -14.96
N LYS A 300 16.86 3.27 -15.43
CA LYS A 300 15.93 4.09 -16.21
C LYS A 300 14.52 3.88 -15.69
N LEU A 301 13.77 4.97 -15.54
CA LEU A 301 12.36 4.99 -15.22
C LEU A 301 11.57 5.51 -16.42
N ILE A 302 10.43 4.90 -16.67
CA ILE A 302 9.49 5.35 -17.70
C ILE A 302 8.91 6.69 -17.28
N GLN A 303 8.94 7.64 -18.21
CA GLN A 303 8.36 8.97 -18.07
C GLN A 303 7.18 9.11 -19.03
N PRO A 304 6.13 9.87 -18.71
CA PRO A 304 5.09 10.21 -19.67
C PRO A 304 5.69 11.04 -20.81
N ASP A 305 5.08 10.99 -21.98
CA ASP A 305 5.44 11.86 -23.09
C ASP A 305 4.99 13.30 -22.77
N ALA A 306 5.71 14.28 -23.32
CA ALA A 306 5.41 15.69 -23.07
C ALA A 306 4.00 16.11 -23.54
N ASN A 307 3.46 15.41 -24.54
CA ASN A 307 2.12 15.61 -25.08
C ASN A 307 1.14 14.51 -24.65
N ALA A 308 1.42 13.79 -23.57
CA ALA A 308 0.49 12.83 -23.00
C ALA A 308 -0.82 13.50 -22.59
N THR A 309 -1.93 12.82 -22.83
CA THR A 309 -3.27 13.33 -22.49
C THR A 309 -3.93 12.46 -21.44
N TYR A 310 -4.63 13.12 -20.53
CA TYR A 310 -5.39 12.52 -19.44
C TYR A 310 -6.86 12.88 -19.61
N GLU A 311 -7.76 12.06 -19.10
CA GLU A 311 -9.19 12.37 -19.12
C GLU A 311 -9.51 13.60 -18.26
N GLU A 312 -8.85 13.72 -17.12
CA GLU A 312 -8.94 14.88 -16.22
C GLU A 312 -7.59 15.09 -15.54
N THR A 313 -7.30 16.32 -15.16
CA THR A 313 -6.15 16.72 -14.36
C THR A 313 -6.59 17.47 -13.11
N ILE A 314 -6.27 16.91 -11.95
CA ILE A 314 -6.55 17.52 -10.65
C ILE A 314 -5.24 18.09 -10.11
N GLU A 315 -5.08 19.41 -10.23
CA GLU A 315 -3.93 20.09 -9.63
C GLU A 315 -4.24 20.46 -8.18
N ILE A 316 -3.31 20.10 -7.28
CA ILE A 316 -3.37 20.40 -5.85
C ILE A 316 -2.18 21.27 -5.47
N ASP A 317 -2.49 22.53 -5.17
CA ASP A 317 -1.52 23.49 -4.65
C ASP A 317 -1.35 23.23 -3.14
N LEU A 318 -0.17 22.74 -2.75
CA LEU A 318 0.13 22.36 -1.37
C LEU A 318 0.08 23.56 -0.41
N SER A 319 0.27 24.78 -0.90
CA SER A 319 0.11 26.00 -0.08
C SER A 319 -1.33 26.21 0.42
N LYS A 320 -2.31 25.54 -0.21
CA LYS A 320 -3.73 25.58 0.17
C LYS A 320 -4.13 24.46 1.14
N VAL A 321 -3.24 23.53 1.43
CA VAL A 321 -3.42 22.50 2.46
C VAL A 321 -2.81 23.02 3.75
N THR A 322 -3.58 23.83 4.48
CA THR A 322 -3.05 24.62 5.61
C THR A 322 -3.23 23.98 6.98
N GLU A 323 -4.02 22.91 7.05
CA GLU A 323 -4.32 22.14 8.24
C GLU A 323 -4.56 20.67 7.88
N PRO A 324 -4.45 19.72 8.84
CA PRO A 324 -4.74 18.32 8.58
C PRO A 324 -6.16 18.10 8.05
N ILE A 325 -6.28 17.09 7.18
CA ILE A 325 -7.56 16.69 6.57
C ILE A 325 -7.89 15.27 7.02
N VAL A 326 -9.09 15.09 7.54
CA VAL A 326 -9.57 13.78 8.01
C VAL A 326 -10.74 13.28 7.16
N ALA A 327 -10.82 11.95 6.97
CA ALA A 327 -12.05 11.35 6.49
C ALA A 327 -12.99 11.15 7.69
N CYS A 328 -14.21 11.66 7.57
CA CYS A 328 -15.25 11.57 8.60
C CYS A 328 -15.89 10.16 8.61
N PRO A 329 -16.61 9.82 9.68
CA PRO A 329 -17.20 8.49 9.83
C PRO A 329 -17.98 7.99 8.63
N ASN A 330 -17.76 6.72 8.33
CA ASN A 330 -18.48 5.79 7.48
C ASN A 330 -18.34 6.03 5.97
N ASP A 331 -17.52 7.01 5.55
CA ASP A 331 -17.17 7.19 4.13
C ASP A 331 -15.77 7.81 3.98
N PRO A 332 -14.82 7.14 3.30
CA PRO A 332 -13.47 7.68 3.09
C PRO A 332 -13.42 8.87 2.11
N ASP A 333 -14.52 9.16 1.38
CA ASP A 333 -14.68 10.35 0.55
C ASP A 333 -15.22 11.54 1.32
N ASN A 334 -15.83 11.33 2.50
CA ASN A 334 -16.37 12.40 3.34
C ASN A 334 -15.25 13.08 4.14
N VAL A 335 -14.44 13.87 3.44
CA VAL A 335 -13.25 14.53 4.00
C VAL A 335 -13.53 15.94 4.46
N LYS A 336 -12.91 16.31 5.59
CA LYS A 336 -13.00 17.65 6.21
C LYS A 336 -11.65 18.11 6.75
N GLU A 337 -11.46 19.39 6.80
CA GLU A 337 -10.37 20.02 7.55
C GLU A 337 -10.59 19.83 9.06
N ILE A 338 -9.52 19.65 9.86
CA ILE A 338 -9.70 19.35 11.30
C ILE A 338 -10.42 20.45 12.06
N SER A 339 -10.35 21.70 11.62
CA SER A 339 -11.07 22.81 12.21
C SER A 339 -12.60 22.59 12.25
N GLU A 340 -13.15 21.86 11.26
CA GLU A 340 -14.57 21.56 11.17
C GLU A 340 -15.04 20.46 12.16
N VAL A 341 -14.09 19.63 12.63
CA VAL A 341 -14.39 18.49 13.52
C VAL A 341 -13.65 18.57 14.85
N ALA A 342 -12.96 19.67 15.12
CA ALA A 342 -12.21 19.88 16.35
C ALA A 342 -13.08 19.70 17.61
N ASN A 343 -12.48 19.22 18.69
CA ASN A 343 -13.12 18.90 19.97
C ASN A 343 -14.12 17.74 19.94
N THR A 344 -14.23 16.97 18.84
CA THR A 344 -14.95 15.70 18.86
C THR A 344 -14.23 14.73 19.78
N ASN A 345 -14.93 14.16 20.76
CA ASN A 345 -14.38 13.15 21.68
C ASN A 345 -13.92 11.92 20.91
N ILE A 346 -12.81 11.31 21.34
CA ILE A 346 -12.25 10.08 20.79
C ILE A 346 -12.08 9.05 21.91
N ASP A 347 -12.84 7.97 21.85
CA ASP A 347 -12.81 6.88 22.83
C ASP A 347 -11.61 5.97 22.60
N GLU A 348 -11.38 5.58 21.35
CA GLU A 348 -10.30 4.66 20.96
C GLU A 348 -9.49 5.20 19.78
N VAL A 349 -8.21 4.84 19.74
CA VAL A 349 -7.30 5.19 18.67
C VAL A 349 -6.62 3.93 18.14
N PHE A 350 -6.57 3.77 16.82
CA PHE A 350 -5.84 2.68 16.16
C PHE A 350 -4.76 3.22 15.24
N ILE A 351 -3.51 2.83 15.50
CA ILE A 351 -2.36 3.08 14.63
C ILE A 351 -1.88 1.76 14.05
N GLY A 352 -2.17 1.57 12.77
CA GLY A 352 -1.87 0.36 12.00
C GLY A 352 -2.48 0.45 10.61
N SER A 353 -2.11 -0.37 9.72
CA SER A 353 -2.61 -0.61 8.36
C SER A 353 -1.47 -0.71 7.35
N CYS A 354 -1.79 -1.09 6.11
CA CYS A 354 -0.84 -1.09 4.99
C CYS A 354 -0.27 0.30 4.67
N MET A 355 -1.01 1.37 4.95
CA MET A 355 -0.57 2.76 4.73
C MET A 355 0.36 3.29 5.82
N THR A 356 0.57 2.58 6.93
CA THR A 356 1.48 3.00 7.98
C THR A 356 2.85 2.34 7.82
N ASN A 357 3.90 3.13 7.87
CA ASN A 357 5.29 2.69 7.84
C ASN A 357 5.99 3.04 9.16
N ILE A 358 7.22 2.59 9.34
CA ILE A 358 7.95 2.76 10.61
C ILE A 358 8.07 4.21 11.07
N GLY A 359 8.15 5.17 10.14
CA GLY A 359 8.22 6.60 10.46
C GLY A 359 6.98 7.09 11.19
N HIS A 360 5.81 6.59 10.84
CA HIS A 360 4.55 6.94 11.51
C HIS A 360 4.50 6.47 12.97
N TYR A 361 5.01 5.27 13.26
CA TYR A 361 5.10 4.76 14.64
C TYR A 361 6.10 5.54 15.47
N ARG A 362 7.27 5.90 14.89
CA ARG A 362 8.26 6.75 15.56
C ARG A 362 7.68 8.12 15.87
N ALA A 363 6.97 8.73 14.91
CA ALA A 363 6.32 10.03 15.11
C ALA A 363 5.25 9.97 16.21
N ALA A 364 4.37 8.96 16.16
CA ALA A 364 3.36 8.75 17.18
C ALA A 364 3.97 8.54 18.58
N ALA A 365 4.98 7.67 18.69
CA ALA A 365 5.70 7.46 19.95
C ALA A 365 6.38 8.74 20.46
N LYS A 366 6.97 9.54 19.55
CA LYS A 366 7.61 10.80 19.91
C LYS A 366 6.62 11.84 20.47
N ILE A 367 5.39 11.86 19.95
CA ILE A 367 4.31 12.70 20.48
C ILE A 367 3.93 12.23 21.88
N LEU A 368 3.83 10.92 22.10
CA LEU A 368 3.41 10.31 23.37
C LEU A 368 4.53 10.24 24.41
N GLU A 369 5.79 10.48 24.04
CA GLU A 369 6.95 10.42 24.94
C GLU A 369 6.78 11.33 26.16
N GLY A 370 6.80 10.73 27.36
CA GLY A 370 6.66 11.42 28.63
C GLY A 370 5.21 11.78 29.01
N ALA A 371 4.23 11.38 28.22
CA ALA A 371 2.81 11.69 28.51
C ALA A 371 2.22 10.92 29.69
N GLY A 372 2.80 9.76 30.05
CA GLY A 372 2.21 8.86 31.01
C GLY A 372 0.88 8.26 30.49
N LYS A 373 -0.11 8.14 31.36
CA LYS A 373 -1.41 7.58 30.96
C LYS A 373 -2.16 8.54 30.03
N ILE A 374 -2.47 8.07 28.83
CA ILE A 374 -3.26 8.78 27.81
C ILE A 374 -4.77 8.68 28.08
N LYS A 375 -5.57 9.46 27.35
CA LYS A 375 -7.00 9.58 27.60
C LYS A 375 -7.84 8.57 26.81
N SER A 376 -7.49 8.29 25.56
CA SER A 376 -8.17 7.29 24.73
C SER A 376 -7.47 5.94 24.82
N LYS A 377 -8.19 4.83 24.67
CA LYS A 377 -7.60 3.50 24.49
C LYS A 377 -6.81 3.45 23.18
N LEU A 378 -5.57 3.01 23.22
CA LEU A 378 -4.67 3.03 22.07
C LEU A 378 -4.32 1.59 21.63
N TRP A 379 -4.44 1.34 20.34
CA TRP A 379 -4.05 0.10 19.70
C TRP A 379 -2.89 0.38 18.74
N ILE A 380 -1.82 -0.42 18.82
CA ILE A 380 -0.64 -0.35 17.97
C ILE A 380 -0.48 -1.69 17.25
N CYS A 381 -0.51 -1.68 15.92
CA CYS A 381 -0.32 -2.87 15.10
C CYS A 381 0.71 -2.56 13.99
N PRO A 382 1.97 -2.97 14.13
CA PRO A 382 2.99 -2.69 13.12
C PRO A 382 2.70 -3.45 11.81
N PRO A 383 3.15 -2.93 10.65
CA PRO A 383 2.86 -3.57 9.37
C PRO A 383 3.64 -4.87 9.18
N THR A 384 4.87 -4.96 9.70
CA THR A 384 5.70 -6.17 9.61
C THR A 384 6.46 -6.44 10.90
N LYS A 385 6.91 -7.69 11.06
CA LYS A 385 7.82 -8.06 12.16
C LYS A 385 9.13 -7.26 12.12
N MET A 386 9.58 -6.83 10.95
CA MET A 386 10.80 -6.02 10.81
C MET A 386 10.61 -4.63 11.40
N ASP A 387 9.44 -4.03 11.19
CA ASP A 387 9.06 -2.75 11.83
C ASP A 387 8.98 -2.92 13.34
N GLU A 388 8.30 -3.96 13.81
CA GLU A 388 8.16 -4.29 15.24
C GLU A 388 9.51 -4.44 15.94
N GLU A 389 10.39 -5.30 15.38
CA GLU A 389 11.72 -5.54 15.94
C GLU A 389 12.58 -4.28 15.96
N THR A 390 12.49 -3.44 14.91
CA THR A 390 13.24 -2.19 14.84
C THR A 390 12.73 -1.20 15.87
N LEU A 391 11.42 -1.03 15.99
CA LEU A 391 10.80 -0.15 16.99
C LEU A 391 11.11 -0.59 18.42
N LYS A 392 11.20 -1.92 18.70
CA LYS A 392 11.65 -2.47 19.97
C LYS A 392 13.12 -2.11 20.26
N LYS A 393 14.02 -2.31 19.29
CA LYS A 393 15.45 -1.98 19.40
C LYS A 393 15.69 -0.48 19.62
N GLU A 394 14.84 0.36 19.02
CA GLU A 394 14.87 1.83 19.16
C GLU A 394 14.12 2.33 20.40
N CYS A 395 13.59 1.43 21.24
CA CYS A 395 12.85 1.71 22.46
C CYS A 395 11.49 2.43 22.28
N TYR A 396 10.96 2.55 21.07
CA TYR A 396 9.64 3.16 20.85
C TYR A 396 8.50 2.31 21.39
N TYR A 397 8.64 0.98 21.37
CA TYR A 397 7.65 0.09 21.99
C TYR A 397 7.45 0.34 23.48
N LYS A 398 8.55 0.66 24.20
CA LYS A 398 8.48 1.02 25.60
C LYS A 398 7.62 2.25 25.87
N ILE A 399 7.66 3.24 24.97
CA ILE A 399 6.81 4.44 25.09
C ILE A 399 5.32 4.06 24.96
N PHE A 400 4.98 3.19 23.99
CA PHE A 400 3.60 2.73 23.84
C PHE A 400 3.12 1.91 25.06
N GLU A 401 3.97 1.02 25.60
CA GLU A 401 3.68 0.26 26.82
C GLU A 401 3.44 1.19 28.02
N ASP A 402 4.31 2.20 28.21
CA ASP A 402 4.19 3.16 29.29
C ASP A 402 2.91 4.02 29.20
N CYS A 403 2.40 4.22 28.00
CA CYS A 403 1.09 4.85 27.75
C CYS A 403 -0.10 3.91 27.94
N GLY A 404 0.12 2.60 28.14
CA GLY A 404 -0.92 1.60 28.30
C GLY A 404 -1.55 1.16 26.96
N ALA A 405 -0.82 1.25 25.85
CA ALA A 405 -1.31 0.80 24.55
C ALA A 405 -1.44 -0.73 24.46
N SER A 406 -2.44 -1.19 23.74
CA SER A 406 -2.58 -2.60 23.33
C SER A 406 -1.67 -2.83 22.11
N LEU A 407 -0.67 -3.71 22.28
CA LEU A 407 0.29 -4.04 21.24
C LEU A 407 -0.16 -5.31 20.51
N GLU A 408 -0.42 -5.19 19.21
CA GLU A 408 -0.95 -6.27 18.39
C GLU A 408 0.16 -6.94 17.54
N LEU A 409 -0.05 -8.21 17.19
CA LEU A 409 0.82 -8.93 16.27
C LEU A 409 0.86 -8.23 14.90
N PRO A 410 2.02 -8.13 14.23
CA PRO A 410 2.12 -7.54 12.91
C PRO A 410 1.13 -8.12 11.91
N GLY A 411 0.37 -7.24 11.24
CA GLY A 411 -0.67 -7.64 10.29
C GLY A 411 -1.80 -6.63 10.15
N CYS A 412 -2.93 -7.09 9.65
CA CYS A 412 -4.09 -6.23 9.37
C CYS A 412 -4.98 -5.99 10.61
N SER A 413 -4.95 -6.87 11.60
CA SER A 413 -5.65 -6.74 12.90
C SER A 413 -6.99 -5.97 12.82
N LEU A 414 -7.14 -4.89 13.59
CA LEU A 414 -8.32 -4.01 13.61
C LEU A 414 -8.73 -3.46 12.25
N CYS A 415 -7.77 -3.19 11.35
CA CYS A 415 -8.08 -2.62 10.04
C CYS A 415 -9.07 -3.47 9.23
N MET A 416 -9.06 -4.81 9.43
CA MET A 416 -10.02 -5.74 8.82
C MET A 416 -11.29 -5.94 9.64
N GLY A 417 -11.25 -5.66 10.94
CA GLY A 417 -12.34 -5.92 11.87
C GLY A 417 -12.68 -7.41 12.07
N ASN A 418 -11.78 -8.30 11.65
CA ASN A 418 -11.99 -9.76 11.75
C ASN A 418 -11.46 -10.37 13.03
N GLN A 419 -10.55 -9.70 13.68
CA GLN A 419 -9.76 -10.24 14.78
C GLN A 419 -10.00 -9.46 16.06
N ALA A 420 -9.34 -8.31 16.23
CA ALA A 420 -9.66 -7.37 17.29
C ALA A 420 -10.78 -6.42 16.83
N ARG A 421 -11.54 -5.91 17.77
CA ARG A 421 -12.59 -4.92 17.54
C ARG A 421 -12.54 -3.85 18.59
N VAL A 422 -12.88 -2.62 18.20
CA VAL A 422 -13.17 -1.54 19.13
C VAL A 422 -14.51 -1.79 19.83
N ASP A 423 -14.74 -1.11 20.94
CA ASP A 423 -16.01 -1.19 21.68
C ASP A 423 -17.20 -0.76 20.80
N ASP A 424 -18.39 -1.32 21.06
CA ASP A 424 -19.60 -0.96 20.31
C ASP A 424 -19.88 0.54 20.46
N GLU A 425 -20.29 1.19 19.39
CA GLU A 425 -20.63 2.62 19.31
C GLU A 425 -19.48 3.59 19.63
N ALA A 426 -18.23 3.08 19.77
CA ALA A 426 -17.06 3.92 20.02
C ALA A 426 -16.80 4.95 18.92
N ILE A 427 -16.36 6.14 19.31
CA ILE A 427 -15.82 7.14 18.39
C ILE A 427 -14.31 6.91 18.28
N VAL A 428 -13.86 6.55 17.08
CA VAL A 428 -12.50 6.05 16.84
C VAL A 428 -11.74 6.96 15.93
N PHE A 429 -10.48 7.23 16.23
CA PHE A 429 -9.53 7.81 15.28
C PHE A 429 -8.56 6.75 14.79
N SER A 430 -8.40 6.60 13.47
CA SER A 430 -7.66 5.48 12.91
C SER A 430 -6.74 5.87 11.75
N THR A 431 -5.62 5.18 11.64
CA THR A 431 -4.76 5.22 10.45
C THR A 431 -5.10 4.14 9.43
N SER A 432 -6.19 3.41 9.62
CA SER A 432 -6.65 2.41 8.66
C SER A 432 -7.02 3.04 7.31
N THR A 433 -7.21 2.19 6.30
CA THR A 433 -7.53 2.63 4.94
C THR A 433 -9.01 2.93 4.77
N ARG A 434 -9.88 2.25 5.53
CA ARG A 434 -11.33 2.23 5.39
C ARG A 434 -12.04 2.46 6.70
N ASN A 435 -13.19 3.16 6.63
CA ASN A 435 -14.05 3.45 7.77
C ASN A 435 -15.54 3.15 7.49
N PHE A 436 -15.83 2.16 6.64
CA PHE A 436 -17.21 1.76 6.37
C PHE A 436 -17.92 1.27 7.64
N ASP A 437 -19.25 1.34 7.62
CA ASP A 437 -20.11 0.91 8.72
C ASP A 437 -19.71 -0.46 9.29
N ASN A 438 -19.62 -0.54 10.60
CA ASN A 438 -19.33 -1.76 11.37
C ASN A 438 -17.96 -2.43 11.08
N ARG A 439 -17.04 -1.74 10.38
CA ARG A 439 -15.76 -2.34 9.99
C ARG A 439 -14.83 -2.58 11.19
N LEU A 440 -14.63 -1.59 12.05
CA LEU A 440 -13.75 -1.72 13.24
C LEU A 440 -14.51 -2.22 14.47
N GLY A 441 -15.78 -1.90 14.57
CA GLY A 441 -16.68 -2.29 15.66
C GLY A 441 -18.13 -2.04 15.28
N LYS A 442 -19.07 -2.59 16.05
CA LYS A 442 -20.50 -2.43 15.79
C LYS A 442 -20.92 -0.97 16.05
N ASN A 443 -21.51 -0.33 15.05
CA ASN A 443 -21.93 1.08 15.07
C ASN A 443 -20.79 2.07 15.42
N ALA A 444 -19.51 1.67 15.33
CA ALA A 444 -18.39 2.55 15.60
C ALA A 444 -18.31 3.67 14.56
N GLN A 445 -18.03 4.88 15.06
CA GLN A 445 -17.85 6.09 14.23
C GLN A 445 -16.36 6.32 14.03
N VAL A 446 -15.83 6.02 12.83
CA VAL A 446 -14.39 5.98 12.58
C VAL A 446 -13.93 7.14 11.72
N PHE A 447 -13.08 8.00 12.27
CA PHE A 447 -12.32 9.01 11.54
C PHE A 447 -11.02 8.41 11.01
N LEU A 448 -10.58 8.83 9.81
CA LEU A 448 -9.28 8.42 9.26
C LEU A 448 -8.37 9.64 9.12
N GLY A 449 -7.13 9.49 9.59
CA GLY A 449 -6.12 10.55 9.49
C GLY A 449 -4.69 10.04 9.69
N SER A 450 -3.75 10.97 9.86
CA SER A 450 -2.34 10.66 10.07
C SER A 450 -2.06 10.02 11.44
N ALA A 451 -0.93 9.34 11.55
CA ALA A 451 -0.49 8.75 12.82
C ALA A 451 -0.13 9.82 13.86
N GLU A 452 0.38 10.95 13.40
CA GLU A 452 0.66 12.11 14.23
C GLU A 452 -0.62 12.65 14.86
N LEU A 453 -1.65 12.86 14.05
CA LEU A 453 -2.94 13.34 14.53
C LEU A 453 -3.62 12.29 15.43
N ALA A 454 -3.51 11.00 15.09
CA ALA A 454 -3.98 9.89 15.92
C ALA A 454 -3.34 9.90 17.31
N ALA A 455 -2.01 10.11 17.40
CA ALA A 455 -1.30 10.20 18.67
C ALA A 455 -1.76 11.40 19.50
N VAL A 456 -1.98 12.57 18.87
CA VAL A 456 -2.51 13.74 19.57
C VAL A 456 -3.96 13.49 20.06
N CYS A 457 -4.79 12.80 19.25
CA CYS A 457 -6.14 12.39 19.68
C CYS A 457 -6.07 11.46 20.90
N ALA A 458 -5.17 10.47 20.91
CA ALA A 458 -4.97 9.57 22.04
C ALA A 458 -4.57 10.32 23.31
N LEU A 459 -3.67 11.29 23.17
CA LEU A 459 -3.18 12.13 24.27
C LEU A 459 -4.30 13.00 24.88
N PHE A 460 -5.12 13.63 24.03
CA PHE A 460 -6.13 14.59 24.47
C PHE A 460 -7.52 13.99 24.69
N GLY A 461 -7.80 12.78 24.19
CA GLY A 461 -9.14 12.18 24.22
C GLY A 461 -10.13 12.87 23.28
N LYS A 462 -9.64 13.65 22.34
CA LYS A 462 -10.44 14.41 21.38
C LYS A 462 -9.62 14.74 20.12
N ILE A 463 -10.30 15.08 19.04
CA ILE A 463 -9.65 15.73 17.89
C ILE A 463 -9.18 17.11 18.32
N PRO A 464 -7.87 17.44 18.19
CA PRO A 464 -7.32 18.74 18.61
C PRO A 464 -7.84 19.89 17.74
N THR A 465 -7.72 21.10 18.24
CA THR A 465 -7.78 22.30 17.39
C THR A 465 -6.50 22.39 16.53
N VAL A 466 -6.56 23.16 15.44
CA VAL A 466 -5.41 23.40 14.56
C VAL A 466 -4.17 23.87 15.34
N ASN A 467 -4.38 24.80 16.28
CA ASN A 467 -3.28 25.36 17.09
C ASN A 467 -2.69 24.31 18.03
N GLU A 468 -3.53 23.57 18.77
CA GLU A 468 -3.06 22.48 19.65
C GLU A 468 -2.22 21.46 18.85
N TYR A 469 -2.67 21.07 17.66
CA TYR A 469 -1.95 20.13 16.81
C TYR A 469 -0.62 20.70 16.32
N LYS A 470 -0.62 21.93 15.78
CA LYS A 470 0.59 22.58 15.27
C LYS A 470 1.63 22.82 16.37
N ASP A 471 1.20 23.18 17.57
CA ASP A 471 2.10 23.35 18.71
C ASP A 471 2.79 22.04 19.09
N ILE A 472 2.06 20.92 19.10
CA ILE A 472 2.63 19.60 19.39
C ILE A 472 3.61 19.18 18.29
N THR A 473 3.23 19.27 17.01
CA THR A 473 4.09 18.85 15.89
C THR A 473 5.33 19.70 15.79
N LYS A 474 5.22 21.02 15.97
CA LYS A 474 6.35 21.94 15.99
C LYS A 474 7.40 21.59 17.06
N ASN A 475 6.95 21.15 18.23
CA ASN A 475 7.86 20.89 19.35
C ASN A 475 8.36 19.44 19.39
N LYS A 476 7.53 18.48 18.96
CA LYS A 476 7.82 17.05 19.09
C LYS A 476 8.27 16.38 17.78
N ILE A 477 7.88 16.91 16.62
CA ILE A 477 8.14 16.29 15.32
C ILE A 477 9.19 17.06 14.52
N ASP A 478 9.00 18.37 14.29
CA ASP A 478 9.86 19.13 13.38
C ASP A 478 11.36 19.04 13.72
N PRO A 479 11.79 19.13 15.00
CA PRO A 479 13.20 19.03 15.35
C PRO A 479 13.83 17.67 15.05
N TYR A 480 13.02 16.61 14.98
CA TYR A 480 13.43 15.21 14.82
C TYR A 480 12.99 14.59 13.49
N SER A 481 12.41 15.36 12.58
CA SER A 481 11.78 14.85 11.36
C SER A 481 12.69 13.95 10.52
N LYS A 482 13.96 14.31 10.35
CA LYS A 482 14.94 13.51 9.61
C LYS A 482 15.22 12.15 10.25
N GLU A 483 15.13 12.05 11.58
CA GLU A 483 15.35 10.82 12.34
C GLU A 483 14.06 9.96 12.32
N LEU A 484 12.93 10.58 12.59
CA LEU A 484 11.64 9.90 12.69
C LEU A 484 11.23 9.27 11.35
N TYR A 485 11.34 10.03 10.25
CA TYR A 485 10.92 9.58 8.92
C TYR A 485 12.05 8.90 8.13
N ARG A 486 13.01 8.32 8.81
CA ARG A 486 13.97 7.39 8.23
C ARG A 486 13.31 6.03 8.10
N TYR A 487 13.20 5.52 6.88
CA TYR A 487 12.56 4.24 6.61
C TYR A 487 13.49 3.05 6.85
N LEU A 488 12.98 1.82 6.71
CA LEU A 488 13.79 0.61 6.84
C LEU A 488 14.75 0.48 5.65
N GLN A 489 16.00 0.87 5.86
CA GLN A 489 17.11 0.70 4.93
C GLN A 489 17.97 -0.47 5.43
N PHE A 490 17.69 -1.67 4.93
CA PHE A 490 18.27 -2.93 5.44
C PHE A 490 19.77 -3.02 5.25
N ASP A 491 20.32 -2.40 4.21
CA ASP A 491 21.75 -2.29 3.95
C ASP A 491 22.49 -1.36 4.94
N GLU A 492 21.78 -0.47 5.63
CA GLU A 492 22.31 0.43 6.66
C GLU A 492 22.11 -0.08 8.10
N ILE A 493 21.27 -1.10 8.31
CA ILE A 493 21.00 -1.67 9.64
C ILE A 493 22.15 -2.62 10.01
N LYS A 494 22.95 -2.22 11.01
CA LYS A 494 24.04 -3.07 11.53
C LYS A 494 23.51 -4.42 12.01
N ASN A 495 24.15 -5.51 11.54
CA ASN A 495 23.79 -6.88 11.92
C ASN A 495 22.30 -7.19 11.67
N PHE A 496 21.74 -6.68 10.58
CA PHE A 496 20.37 -7.01 10.20
C PHE A 496 20.22 -8.54 10.01
N SER A 497 19.23 -9.10 10.67
CA SER A 497 18.83 -10.51 10.54
C SER A 497 17.32 -10.59 10.59
N LEU A 498 16.75 -11.55 9.88
CA LEU A 498 15.34 -11.90 10.03
C LEU A 498 15.22 -12.94 11.14
N SER A 499 14.34 -12.68 12.11
CA SER A 499 13.96 -13.69 13.10
C SER A 499 13.23 -14.87 12.42
N LYS A 500 13.48 -16.07 12.95
CA LYS A 500 12.86 -17.31 12.44
C LYS A 500 11.40 -17.40 12.84
#